data_ae2d14c19f870d353ea243ee30f5de55
#
_entry.id   ae2d14c19f870d353ea243ee30f5de55
#
_cell.length_a   1.000
_cell.length_b   1.000
_cell.length_c   1.000
_cell.angle_alpha   90.00
_cell.angle_beta   90.00
_cell.angle_gamma   90.00
#
_symmetry.space_group_name_H-M   'P 1'
#
loop_
_entity.id
_entity.type
_entity.pdbx_description
1 polymer ?
#
loop_
_entity_poly.entity_id
_entity_poly.type
_entity_poly.pdbx_seq_one_letter_code
_entity_poly.pdbx_strand_id
1 'polypeptide(L)'
;MRGSSQSYFSFPLIAGHNSWLDALRALAIVLVLFRHGSRIEGVGFASGSFVQNVFSNGWIGVDLFFVLSGYLIAKSLFKRLGKDQQLFSWRYFEARILRIVPAYYVVLLLCVIGFFPFFQVSPEGLEQRVFYHGLFLQDYFGADINVVFWSLGVEEKFYILVPLLILALLKIKSVRWQFAACLAIMSLSPIARSAVFAFQESIFGYQEFFTQLRSPFHMSLEGFLVGIMVALGERKNWLLPVKIAKPVLLLCLVGLVLWAGSHEFLASINLFDAVLQPLFLSLFFGLMLYCCLGLNNSPLPLEPTARVIARLSYALYLVHFPLIPLALVLTKDLGGWAFWSLYLLFSILGAVALHFLVEKPFLKLKDRPGLKTNPGSLKTAKTQ
;
A
#
# COMPACT_ATOMS: atom_id res chain seq x y z
N MET A 1 37.76 12.10 9.83
CA MET A 1 36.42 11.61 10.20
C MET A 1 36.20 10.28 9.46
N ARG A 2 36.25 9.17 10.17
CA ARG A 2 36.07 7.83 9.58
C ARG A 2 34.58 7.66 9.28
N GLY A 3 34.18 7.67 8.01
CA GLY A 3 32.85 7.24 7.57
C GLY A 3 32.67 5.79 7.97
N SER A 4 31.80 5.50 8.94
CA SER A 4 31.40 4.16 9.25
C SER A 4 30.82 3.54 7.99
N SER A 5 31.49 2.55 7.41
CA SER A 5 30.97 1.75 6.30
C SER A 5 29.72 1.02 6.82
N GLN A 6 28.55 1.61 6.57
CA GLN A 6 27.29 0.93 6.93
C GLN A 6 27.21 -0.37 6.14
N SER A 7 27.00 -1.47 6.85
CA SER A 7 26.85 -2.79 6.24
C SER A 7 25.78 -2.75 5.15
N TYR A 8 26.01 -3.45 4.03
CA TYR A 8 25.03 -3.58 2.94
C TYR A 8 23.68 -4.10 3.46
N PHE A 9 23.70 -4.96 4.46
CA PHE A 9 22.50 -5.57 5.08
C PHE A 9 21.88 -4.73 6.21
N SER A 10 22.29 -3.48 6.41
CA SER A 10 21.72 -2.62 7.44
C SER A 10 20.47 -1.88 6.99
N PHE A 11 19.60 -1.54 7.95
CA PHE A 11 18.43 -0.67 7.80
C PHE A 11 18.67 0.65 8.56
N PRO A 12 19.47 1.59 8.01
CA PRO A 12 19.87 2.80 8.72
C PRO A 12 18.71 3.75 9.00
N LEU A 13 18.81 4.51 10.07
CA LEU A 13 17.94 5.65 10.33
C LEU A 13 18.17 6.72 9.26
N ILE A 14 17.10 7.26 8.73
CA ILE A 14 17.12 8.41 7.83
C ILE A 14 16.76 9.65 8.65
N ALA A 15 17.64 10.64 8.68
CA ALA A 15 17.38 11.88 9.40
C ALA A 15 16.06 12.53 8.93
N GLY A 16 15.22 12.97 9.88
CA GLY A 16 13.92 13.56 9.60
C GLY A 16 12.84 12.57 9.16
N HIS A 17 13.07 11.26 9.34
CA HIS A 17 12.09 10.23 9.08
C HIS A 17 11.08 10.14 10.24
N ASN A 18 9.80 10.00 9.92
CA ASN A 18 8.74 9.82 10.92
C ASN A 18 8.55 8.34 11.20
N SER A 19 8.98 7.86 12.36
CA SER A 19 8.87 6.45 12.78
C SER A 19 7.42 5.95 12.90
N TRP A 20 6.48 6.85 13.17
CA TRP A 20 5.05 6.51 13.23
C TRP A 20 4.47 6.14 11.85
N LEU A 21 5.04 6.68 10.77
CA LEU A 21 4.68 6.22 9.42
C LEU A 21 5.19 4.81 9.13
N ASP A 22 6.35 4.43 9.68
CA ASP A 22 6.83 3.05 9.60
C ASP A 22 5.90 2.11 10.39
N ALA A 23 5.41 2.53 11.57
CA ALA A 23 4.45 1.76 12.34
C ALA A 23 3.14 1.51 11.55
N LEU A 24 2.61 2.53 10.85
CA LEU A 24 1.42 2.35 10.00
C LEU A 24 1.68 1.41 8.82
N ARG A 25 2.86 1.49 8.19
CA ARG A 25 3.24 0.54 7.12
C ARG A 25 3.40 -0.88 7.64
N ALA A 26 4.03 -1.03 8.82
CA ALA A 26 4.16 -2.32 9.47
C ALA A 26 2.80 -2.92 9.82
N LEU A 27 1.89 -2.11 10.36
CA LEU A 27 0.50 -2.52 10.61
C LEU A 27 -0.19 -2.97 9.32
N ALA A 28 -0.08 -2.19 8.24
CA ALA A 28 -0.72 -2.49 6.97
C ALA A 28 -0.27 -3.85 6.40
N ILE A 29 1.05 -4.13 6.38
CA ILE A 29 1.53 -5.41 5.86
C ILE A 29 1.19 -6.58 6.76
N VAL A 30 1.24 -6.42 8.08
CA VAL A 30 0.85 -7.48 9.05
C VAL A 30 -0.62 -7.86 8.86
N LEU A 31 -1.51 -6.88 8.69
CA LEU A 31 -2.93 -7.12 8.39
C LEU A 31 -3.11 -7.93 7.10
N VAL A 32 -2.39 -7.60 6.04
CA VAL A 32 -2.44 -8.33 4.76
C VAL A 32 -1.95 -9.78 4.91
N LEU A 33 -0.85 -10.00 5.64
CA LEU A 33 -0.34 -11.35 5.92
C LEU A 33 -1.38 -12.19 6.68
N PHE A 34 -2.00 -11.60 7.71
CA PHE A 34 -3.03 -12.28 8.49
C PHE A 34 -4.25 -12.62 7.65
N ARG A 35 -4.70 -11.70 6.79
CA ARG A 35 -5.81 -11.95 5.85
C ARG A 35 -5.60 -13.20 5.00
N HIS A 36 -4.44 -13.32 4.37
CA HIS A 36 -4.20 -14.40 3.43
C HIS A 36 -3.93 -15.74 4.14
N GLY A 37 -3.24 -15.72 5.27
CA GLY A 37 -3.04 -16.93 6.08
C GLY A 37 -4.33 -17.45 6.73
N SER A 38 -5.23 -16.58 7.16
CA SER A 38 -6.48 -16.97 7.85
C SER A 38 -7.55 -17.58 6.94
N ARG A 39 -7.40 -17.48 5.61
CA ARG A 39 -8.34 -18.08 4.64
C ARG A 39 -8.13 -19.57 4.40
N ILE A 40 -7.08 -20.14 4.94
CA ILE A 40 -6.77 -21.56 4.80
C ILE A 40 -7.59 -22.36 5.82
N GLU A 41 -8.43 -23.25 5.32
CA GLU A 41 -9.22 -24.14 6.16
C GLU A 41 -8.32 -25.06 7.00
N GLY A 42 -8.68 -25.28 8.25
CA GLY A 42 -7.97 -26.19 9.16
C GLY A 42 -6.71 -25.63 9.82
N VAL A 43 -6.26 -24.43 9.43
CA VAL A 43 -5.06 -23.80 10.05
C VAL A 43 -5.38 -22.48 10.77
N GLY A 44 -6.62 -22.03 10.69
CA GLY A 44 -7.12 -20.82 11.34
C GLY A 44 -7.65 -21.04 12.75
N PHE A 45 -8.19 -19.98 13.30
CA PHE A 45 -8.98 -20.03 14.53
C PHE A 45 -10.40 -20.52 14.22
N ALA A 46 -11.18 -20.85 15.27
CA ALA A 46 -12.58 -21.26 15.09
C ALA A 46 -13.35 -20.23 14.24
N SER A 47 -14.09 -20.71 13.23
CA SER A 47 -14.90 -19.86 12.36
C SER A 47 -15.86 -18.98 13.19
N GLY A 48 -16.00 -17.70 12.80
CA GLY A 48 -16.81 -16.72 13.55
C GLY A 48 -16.21 -16.26 14.89
N SER A 49 -15.06 -16.80 15.31
CA SER A 49 -14.40 -16.30 16.52
C SER A 49 -13.86 -14.88 16.31
N PHE A 50 -13.79 -14.10 17.41
CA PHE A 50 -13.24 -12.76 17.41
C PHE A 50 -11.86 -12.68 16.75
N VAL A 51 -10.97 -13.63 17.06
CA VAL A 51 -9.61 -13.67 16.51
C VAL A 51 -9.63 -13.99 15.04
N GLN A 52 -10.45 -14.96 14.60
CA GLN A 52 -10.61 -15.28 13.18
C GLN A 52 -11.12 -14.06 12.39
N ASN A 53 -12.09 -13.33 12.94
CA ASN A 53 -12.62 -12.13 12.31
C ASN A 53 -11.56 -11.03 12.20
N VAL A 54 -10.76 -10.77 13.24
CA VAL A 54 -9.64 -9.80 13.18
C VAL A 54 -8.69 -10.16 12.05
N PHE A 55 -8.31 -11.42 11.89
CA PHE A 55 -7.38 -11.85 10.85
C PHE A 55 -8.03 -11.79 9.46
N SER A 56 -9.27 -12.26 9.35
CA SER A 56 -10.03 -12.23 8.09
C SER A 56 -10.28 -10.83 7.57
N ASN A 57 -10.44 -9.84 8.45
CA ASN A 57 -10.59 -8.44 8.08
C ASN A 57 -9.25 -7.74 7.80
N GLY A 58 -8.12 -8.43 7.84
CA GLY A 58 -6.81 -7.87 7.50
C GLY A 58 -6.68 -7.35 6.06
N TRP A 59 -7.67 -7.61 5.17
CA TRP A 59 -7.75 -7.01 3.83
C TRP A 59 -7.72 -5.47 3.85
N ILE A 60 -8.18 -4.86 4.95
CA ILE A 60 -8.15 -3.40 5.16
C ILE A 60 -6.73 -2.82 5.19
N GLY A 61 -5.71 -3.64 5.36
CA GLY A 61 -4.30 -3.22 5.27
C GLY A 61 -3.97 -2.59 3.92
N VAL A 62 -4.64 -3.00 2.83
CA VAL A 62 -4.47 -2.39 1.50
C VAL A 62 -5.02 -0.96 1.47
N ASP A 63 -6.16 -0.69 2.13
CA ASP A 63 -6.71 0.67 2.23
C ASP A 63 -5.76 1.60 2.99
N LEU A 64 -5.14 1.10 4.06
CA LEU A 64 -4.11 1.86 4.76
C LEU A 64 -2.90 2.14 3.87
N PHE A 65 -2.47 1.19 3.01
CA PHE A 65 -1.44 1.45 2.01
C PHE A 65 -1.85 2.53 1.01
N PHE A 66 -3.08 2.52 0.51
CA PHE A 66 -3.56 3.56 -0.40
C PHE A 66 -3.57 4.96 0.24
N VAL A 67 -3.99 5.08 1.51
CA VAL A 67 -3.92 6.34 2.26
C VAL A 67 -2.46 6.81 2.42
N LEU A 68 -1.56 5.91 2.79
CA LEU A 68 -0.14 6.21 2.92
C LEU A 68 0.50 6.60 1.58
N SER A 69 0.15 5.91 0.49
CA SER A 69 0.62 6.22 -0.87
C SER A 69 0.15 7.60 -1.32
N GLY A 70 -1.13 7.92 -1.13
CA GLY A 70 -1.69 9.24 -1.43
C GLY A 70 -0.95 10.36 -0.70
N TYR A 71 -0.75 10.20 0.60
CA TYR A 71 -0.04 11.18 1.43
C TYR A 71 1.42 11.37 1.02
N LEU A 72 2.18 10.28 0.94
CA LEU A 72 3.62 10.34 0.69
C LEU A 72 3.97 10.91 -0.69
N ILE A 73 3.14 10.59 -1.68
CA ILE A 73 3.34 11.09 -3.03
C ILE A 73 2.96 12.56 -3.10
N ALA A 74 1.82 12.96 -2.55
CA ALA A 74 1.43 14.36 -2.50
C ALA A 74 2.49 15.21 -1.76
N LYS A 75 2.95 14.75 -0.60
CA LYS A 75 4.04 15.40 0.16
C LYS A 75 5.32 15.53 -0.66
N SER A 76 5.70 14.47 -1.41
CA SER A 76 6.87 14.50 -2.29
C SER A 76 6.71 15.52 -3.41
N LEU A 77 5.54 15.61 -4.02
CA LEU A 77 5.23 16.56 -5.09
C LEU A 77 5.18 18.00 -4.56
N PHE A 78 4.58 18.25 -3.39
CA PHE A 78 4.60 19.56 -2.75
C PHE A 78 6.02 20.04 -2.40
N LYS A 79 6.89 19.12 -1.94
CA LYS A 79 8.31 19.45 -1.67
C LYS A 79 9.07 19.80 -2.95
N ARG A 80 8.74 19.21 -4.09
CA ARG A 80 9.34 19.53 -5.40
C ARG A 80 8.95 20.92 -5.87
N LEU A 81 7.68 21.29 -5.71
CA LEU A 81 7.19 22.64 -6.03
C LEU A 81 7.92 23.73 -5.26
N GLY A 82 8.17 23.54 -3.96
CA GLY A 82 8.93 24.49 -3.14
C GLY A 82 10.41 24.66 -3.52
N LYS A 83 10.90 23.86 -4.49
CA LYS A 83 12.27 23.88 -5.04
C LYS A 83 12.33 24.28 -6.51
N ASP A 84 11.27 24.89 -7.04
CA ASP A 84 11.10 25.24 -8.47
C ASP A 84 11.34 24.07 -9.45
N GLN A 85 11.11 22.84 -8.96
CA GLN A 85 11.22 21.65 -9.79
C GLN A 85 9.88 21.32 -10.45
N GLN A 86 9.93 20.94 -11.71
CA GLN A 86 8.72 20.54 -12.45
C GLN A 86 8.07 19.32 -11.79
N LEU A 87 6.76 19.38 -11.54
CA LEU A 87 5.96 18.26 -11.04
C LEU A 87 5.99 17.07 -12.01
N PHE A 88 5.85 17.36 -13.29
CA PHE A 88 5.94 16.42 -14.40
C PHE A 88 7.42 16.29 -14.82
N SER A 89 8.24 15.62 -14.02
CA SER A 89 9.64 15.37 -14.36
C SER A 89 9.90 13.88 -14.47
N TRP A 90 10.72 13.48 -15.45
CA TRP A 90 11.19 12.09 -15.58
C TRP A 90 11.70 11.51 -14.25
N ARG A 91 12.39 12.32 -13.43
CA ARG A 91 12.87 11.91 -12.10
C ARG A 91 11.77 11.49 -11.13
N TYR A 92 10.56 12.01 -11.27
CA TYR A 92 9.43 11.55 -10.46
C TYR A 92 9.05 10.12 -10.84
N PHE A 93 8.88 9.86 -12.13
CA PHE A 93 8.54 8.54 -12.65
C PHE A 93 9.65 7.52 -12.42
N GLU A 94 10.90 7.88 -12.75
CA GLU A 94 12.08 7.06 -12.50
C GLU A 94 12.17 6.57 -11.06
N ALA A 95 11.92 7.46 -10.08
CA ALA A 95 11.94 7.09 -8.67
C ALA A 95 10.86 6.08 -8.28
N ARG A 96 9.72 6.03 -9.00
CA ARG A 96 8.66 5.04 -8.81
C ARG A 96 8.98 3.75 -9.54
N ILE A 97 9.34 3.85 -10.80
CA ILE A 97 9.75 2.71 -11.62
C ILE A 97 10.85 1.90 -10.91
N LEU A 98 11.95 2.54 -10.49
CA LEU A 98 13.05 1.85 -9.80
C LEU A 98 12.65 1.23 -8.45
N ARG A 99 11.59 1.70 -7.83
CA ARG A 99 11.10 1.17 -6.57
C ARG A 99 10.19 -0.04 -6.74
N ILE A 100 9.33 -0.04 -7.76
CA ILE A 100 8.21 -0.99 -7.87
C ILE A 100 8.47 -2.01 -8.96
N VAL A 101 8.77 -1.54 -10.16
CA VAL A 101 8.78 -2.34 -11.38
C VAL A 101 9.77 -3.53 -11.34
N PRO A 102 11.05 -3.37 -10.88
CA PRO A 102 11.99 -4.48 -10.88
C PRO A 102 11.56 -5.66 -10.01
N ALA A 103 11.16 -5.40 -8.76
CA ALA A 103 10.75 -6.46 -7.86
C ALA A 103 9.41 -7.09 -8.29
N TYR A 104 8.48 -6.28 -8.79
CA TYR A 104 7.22 -6.77 -9.35
C TYR A 104 7.43 -7.76 -10.49
N TYR A 105 8.21 -7.40 -11.52
CA TYR A 105 8.45 -8.29 -12.66
C TYR A 105 9.29 -9.52 -12.30
N VAL A 106 10.22 -9.42 -11.36
CA VAL A 106 10.93 -10.58 -10.85
C VAL A 106 9.96 -11.57 -10.21
N VAL A 107 9.06 -11.13 -9.32
CA VAL A 107 8.10 -12.04 -8.68
C VAL A 107 7.07 -12.55 -9.68
N LEU A 108 6.59 -11.72 -10.61
CA LEU A 108 5.71 -12.16 -11.71
C LEU A 108 6.38 -13.29 -12.51
N LEU A 109 7.62 -13.11 -12.93
CA LEU A 109 8.39 -14.13 -13.65
C LEU A 109 8.53 -15.40 -12.82
N LEU A 110 8.90 -15.29 -11.53
CA LEU A 110 9.04 -16.43 -10.63
C LEU A 110 7.73 -17.21 -10.45
N CYS A 111 6.57 -16.53 -10.41
CA CYS A 111 5.26 -17.18 -10.40
C CYS A 111 5.00 -17.95 -11.71
N VAL A 112 5.26 -17.31 -12.86
CA VAL A 112 4.98 -17.88 -14.19
C VAL A 112 5.84 -19.11 -14.48
N ILE A 113 7.12 -19.09 -14.11
CA ILE A 113 8.04 -20.23 -14.30
C ILE A 113 7.89 -21.33 -13.24
N GLY A 114 6.96 -21.20 -12.27
CA GLY A 114 6.73 -22.20 -11.22
C GLY A 114 7.86 -22.28 -10.19
N PHE A 115 8.58 -21.19 -9.92
CA PHE A 115 9.67 -21.17 -8.93
C PHE A 115 9.19 -21.43 -7.50
N PHE A 116 7.98 -20.99 -7.17
CA PHE A 116 7.43 -21.19 -5.83
C PHE A 116 6.85 -22.60 -5.68
N PRO A 117 7.40 -23.45 -4.78
CA PRO A 117 6.92 -24.82 -4.64
C PRO A 117 5.42 -24.87 -4.28
N PHE A 118 4.70 -25.76 -4.94
CA PHE A 118 3.26 -26.01 -4.76
C PHE A 118 2.35 -24.82 -5.15
N PHE A 119 2.88 -23.70 -5.56
CA PHE A 119 2.12 -22.59 -6.12
C PHE A 119 1.99 -22.79 -7.64
N GLN A 120 0.77 -22.95 -8.11
CA GLN A 120 0.51 -23.22 -9.53
C GLN A 120 -0.27 -22.08 -10.16
N VAL A 121 0.18 -21.66 -11.32
CA VAL A 121 -0.52 -20.72 -12.19
C VAL A 121 -1.16 -21.54 -13.32
N SER A 122 -2.48 -21.37 -13.53
CA SER A 122 -3.16 -22.06 -14.62
C SER A 122 -2.49 -21.74 -15.97
N PRO A 123 -2.28 -22.72 -16.84
CA PRO A 123 -1.73 -22.47 -18.18
C PRO A 123 -2.76 -21.83 -19.13
N GLU A 124 -4.06 -21.92 -18.82
CA GLU A 124 -5.13 -21.39 -19.66
C GLU A 124 -5.04 -19.87 -19.81
N GLY A 125 -4.93 -19.40 -21.05
CA GLY A 125 -4.83 -17.96 -21.36
C GLY A 125 -3.61 -17.25 -20.74
N LEU A 126 -2.55 -17.98 -20.38
CA LEU A 126 -1.40 -17.45 -19.64
C LEU A 126 -0.74 -16.26 -20.35
N GLU A 127 -0.59 -16.32 -21.68
CA GLU A 127 0.03 -15.23 -22.46
C GLU A 127 -0.74 -13.92 -22.31
N GLN A 128 -2.07 -13.98 -22.44
CA GLN A 128 -2.94 -12.82 -22.28
C GLN A 128 -2.90 -12.26 -20.84
N ARG A 129 -2.89 -13.16 -19.87
CA ARG A 129 -2.81 -12.81 -18.44
C ARG A 129 -1.48 -12.16 -18.11
N VAL A 130 -0.36 -12.70 -18.62
CA VAL A 130 0.97 -12.09 -18.51
C VAL A 130 1.02 -10.72 -19.17
N PHE A 131 0.38 -10.55 -20.33
CA PHE A 131 0.25 -9.27 -21.00
C PHE A 131 -0.48 -8.24 -20.12
N TYR A 132 -1.61 -8.60 -19.50
CA TYR A 132 -2.34 -7.70 -18.60
C TYR A 132 -1.50 -7.33 -17.37
N HIS A 133 -0.82 -8.29 -16.76
CA HIS A 133 0.09 -8.04 -15.65
C HIS A 133 1.30 -7.20 -16.08
N GLY A 134 1.82 -7.42 -17.28
CA GLY A 134 2.90 -6.63 -17.87
C GLY A 134 2.59 -5.16 -18.06
N LEU A 135 1.32 -4.83 -18.26
CA LEU A 135 0.82 -3.46 -18.42
C LEU A 135 0.14 -2.88 -17.17
N PHE A 136 0.19 -3.57 -16.04
CA PHE A 136 -0.52 -3.20 -14.81
C PHE A 136 -2.05 -3.04 -14.99
N LEU A 137 -2.66 -3.87 -15.84
CA LEU A 137 -4.10 -3.88 -16.12
C LEU A 137 -4.88 -4.94 -15.34
N GLN A 138 -4.21 -5.71 -14.49
CA GLN A 138 -4.78 -6.83 -13.72
C GLN A 138 -5.85 -6.41 -12.70
N ASP A 139 -5.98 -5.14 -12.37
CA ASP A 139 -7.08 -4.62 -11.56
C ASP A 139 -8.42 -4.60 -12.29
N TYR A 140 -8.40 -4.59 -13.64
CA TYR A 140 -9.60 -4.68 -14.49
C TYR A 140 -9.80 -6.06 -15.12
N PHE A 141 -8.73 -6.78 -15.46
CA PHE A 141 -8.78 -8.02 -16.23
C PHE A 141 -8.45 -9.27 -15.42
N GLY A 142 -8.31 -9.13 -14.09
CA GLY A 142 -8.07 -10.21 -13.16
C GLY A 142 -6.61 -10.35 -12.72
N ALA A 143 -6.41 -10.31 -11.40
CA ALA A 143 -5.10 -10.52 -10.76
C ALA A 143 -4.96 -12.00 -10.34
N ASP A 144 -4.90 -12.90 -11.31
CA ASP A 144 -5.02 -14.34 -11.09
C ASP A 144 -3.67 -15.10 -11.14
N ILE A 145 -2.58 -14.46 -11.63
CA ILE A 145 -1.22 -15.01 -11.51
C ILE A 145 -0.75 -14.93 -10.06
N ASN A 146 -0.93 -13.78 -9.42
CA ASN A 146 -0.78 -13.58 -7.99
C ASN A 146 -1.83 -12.56 -7.55
N VAL A 147 -2.81 -12.99 -6.76
CA VAL A 147 -3.99 -12.18 -6.42
C VAL A 147 -3.63 -10.81 -5.84
N VAL A 148 -2.53 -10.72 -5.07
CA VAL A 148 -2.12 -9.46 -4.43
C VAL A 148 -1.69 -8.37 -5.42
N PHE A 149 -1.43 -8.71 -6.68
CA PHE A 149 -0.98 -7.76 -7.70
C PHE A 149 -2.06 -6.75 -8.14
N TRP A 150 -3.34 -7.02 -7.84
CA TRP A 150 -4.42 -6.09 -8.21
C TRP A 150 -4.18 -4.66 -7.71
N SER A 151 -3.77 -4.50 -6.44
CA SER A 151 -3.55 -3.19 -5.82
C SER A 151 -2.40 -2.42 -6.46
N LEU A 152 -1.40 -3.12 -7.02
CA LEU A 152 -0.31 -2.49 -7.75
C LEU A 152 -0.78 -1.92 -9.09
N GLY A 153 -1.72 -2.59 -9.77
CA GLY A 153 -2.39 -2.02 -10.95
C GLY A 153 -3.13 -0.73 -10.62
N VAL A 154 -3.79 -0.68 -9.46
CA VAL A 154 -4.45 0.54 -8.95
C VAL A 154 -3.42 1.63 -8.62
N GLU A 155 -2.34 1.29 -7.90
CA GLU A 155 -1.30 2.25 -7.51
C GLU A 155 -0.57 2.86 -8.71
N GLU A 156 -0.20 2.06 -9.73
CA GLU A 156 0.52 2.57 -10.90
C GLU A 156 -0.32 3.59 -11.69
N LYS A 157 -1.62 3.35 -11.85
CA LYS A 157 -2.53 4.33 -12.45
C LYS A 157 -2.59 5.62 -11.63
N PHE A 158 -2.66 5.50 -10.30
CA PHE A 158 -2.60 6.66 -9.43
C PHE A 158 -1.27 7.43 -9.59
N TYR A 159 -0.13 6.75 -9.68
CA TYR A 159 1.17 7.41 -9.84
C TYR A 159 1.29 8.19 -11.14
N ILE A 160 0.63 7.74 -12.20
CA ILE A 160 0.56 8.46 -13.48
C ILE A 160 -0.35 9.69 -13.36
N LEU A 161 -1.49 9.57 -12.68
CA LEU A 161 -2.52 10.62 -12.67
C LEU A 161 -2.28 11.69 -11.59
N VAL A 162 -1.66 11.34 -10.48
CA VAL A 162 -1.54 12.26 -9.32
C VAL A 162 -0.77 13.55 -9.60
N PRO A 163 0.28 13.63 -10.45
CA PRO A 163 0.90 14.91 -10.77
C PRO A 163 -0.07 15.90 -11.44
N LEU A 164 -0.94 15.39 -12.33
CA LEU A 164 -1.98 16.19 -12.98
C LEU A 164 -3.02 16.65 -11.96
N LEU A 165 -3.45 15.76 -11.08
CA LEU A 165 -4.40 16.09 -10.02
C LEU A 165 -3.84 17.17 -9.08
N ILE A 166 -2.60 17.04 -8.64
CA ILE A 166 -1.95 18.04 -7.78
C ILE A 166 -1.84 19.40 -8.53
N LEU A 167 -1.48 19.40 -9.82
CA LEU A 167 -1.46 20.64 -10.62
C LEU A 167 -2.84 21.29 -10.70
N ALA A 168 -3.89 20.51 -10.91
CA ALA A 168 -5.26 21.00 -10.93
C ALA A 168 -5.68 21.58 -9.57
N LEU A 169 -5.41 20.86 -8.48
CA LEU A 169 -5.70 21.33 -7.12
C LEU A 169 -4.99 22.64 -6.79
N LEU A 170 -3.74 22.80 -7.24
CA LEU A 170 -2.96 24.02 -6.95
C LEU A 170 -3.43 25.25 -7.72
N LYS A 171 -4.17 25.12 -8.81
CA LYS A 171 -4.85 26.24 -9.47
C LYS A 171 -5.98 26.80 -8.60
N ILE A 172 -6.51 26.01 -7.69
CA ILE A 172 -7.55 26.43 -6.74
C ILE A 172 -6.87 27.18 -5.59
N LYS A 173 -7.07 28.48 -5.48
CA LYS A 173 -6.41 29.34 -4.46
C LYS A 173 -6.77 28.99 -3.02
N SER A 174 -8.02 28.63 -2.77
CA SER A 174 -8.55 28.33 -1.44
C SER A 174 -8.34 26.86 -1.10
N VAL A 175 -7.71 26.59 0.04
CA VAL A 175 -7.55 25.21 0.54
C VAL A 175 -8.89 24.52 0.84
N ARG A 176 -9.91 25.27 1.24
CA ARG A 176 -11.26 24.72 1.44
C ARG A 176 -11.83 24.15 0.14
N TRP A 177 -11.64 24.84 -0.96
CA TRP A 177 -12.06 24.36 -2.28
C TRP A 177 -11.17 23.25 -2.82
N GLN A 178 -9.88 23.18 -2.41
CA GLN A 178 -9.05 22.01 -2.70
C GLN A 178 -9.59 20.76 -1.99
N PHE A 179 -9.99 20.89 -0.73
CA PHE A 179 -10.65 19.80 0.01
C PHE A 179 -11.99 19.42 -0.63
N ALA A 180 -12.82 20.39 -0.98
CA ALA A 180 -14.09 20.14 -1.67
C ALA A 180 -13.90 19.40 -3.00
N ALA A 181 -12.87 19.76 -3.78
CA ALA A 181 -12.53 19.07 -5.02
C ALA A 181 -12.07 17.61 -4.74
N CYS A 182 -11.25 17.38 -3.72
CA CYS A 182 -10.88 16.02 -3.31
C CYS A 182 -12.11 15.21 -2.89
N LEU A 183 -13.03 15.79 -2.11
CA LEU A 183 -14.27 15.13 -1.70
C LEU A 183 -15.17 14.81 -2.91
N ALA A 184 -15.29 15.74 -3.86
CA ALA A 184 -16.07 15.53 -5.09
C ALA A 184 -15.50 14.39 -5.95
N ILE A 185 -14.17 14.31 -6.11
CA ILE A 185 -13.54 13.20 -6.83
C ILE A 185 -13.68 11.89 -6.04
N MET A 186 -13.51 11.94 -4.72
CA MET A 186 -13.64 10.78 -3.84
C MET A 186 -15.05 10.17 -3.88
N SER A 187 -16.10 10.99 -4.05
CA SER A 187 -17.48 10.50 -4.15
C SER A 187 -17.76 9.70 -5.44
N LEU A 188 -16.88 9.76 -6.44
CA LEU A 188 -17.05 9.00 -7.69
C LEU A 188 -17.02 7.49 -7.44
N SER A 189 -16.14 7.00 -6.54
CA SER A 189 -16.05 5.57 -6.24
C SER A 189 -17.31 5.01 -5.57
N PRO A 190 -17.85 5.58 -4.47
CA PRO A 190 -19.09 5.07 -3.89
C PRO A 190 -20.30 5.25 -4.82
N ILE A 191 -20.34 6.30 -5.66
CA ILE A 191 -21.39 6.45 -6.69
C ILE A 191 -21.29 5.32 -7.72
N ALA A 192 -20.10 5.04 -8.23
CA ALA A 192 -19.89 3.95 -9.19
C ALA A 192 -20.24 2.58 -8.58
N ARG A 193 -19.82 2.31 -7.33
CA ARG A 193 -20.18 1.09 -6.60
C ARG A 193 -21.69 0.99 -6.38
N SER A 194 -22.35 2.09 -6.02
CA SER A 194 -23.83 2.11 -5.88
C SER A 194 -24.53 1.78 -7.18
N ALA A 195 -24.05 2.31 -8.31
CA ALA A 195 -24.61 2.00 -9.62
C ALA A 195 -24.45 0.52 -9.95
N VAL A 196 -23.25 -0.04 -9.81
CA VAL A 196 -23.03 -1.48 -10.04
C VAL A 196 -23.89 -2.32 -9.11
N PHE A 197 -23.96 -2.00 -7.82
CA PHE A 197 -24.76 -2.73 -6.83
C PHE A 197 -26.25 -2.70 -7.13
N ALA A 198 -26.77 -1.56 -7.65
CA ALA A 198 -28.19 -1.40 -7.98
C ALA A 198 -28.61 -2.13 -9.28
N PHE A 199 -27.68 -2.26 -10.25
CA PHE A 199 -27.97 -2.92 -11.54
C PHE A 199 -27.70 -4.42 -11.54
N GLN A 200 -27.04 -4.95 -10.51
CA GLN A 200 -26.85 -6.39 -10.36
C GLN A 200 -27.93 -6.96 -9.46
N GLU A 201 -28.69 -7.93 -9.99
CA GLU A 201 -29.76 -8.61 -9.23
C GLU A 201 -29.21 -9.35 -8.00
N SER A 202 -27.90 -9.66 -7.99
CA SER A 202 -27.23 -10.25 -6.84
C SER A 202 -25.71 -10.22 -6.99
N ILE A 203 -25.00 -9.72 -5.98
CA ILE A 203 -23.57 -9.94 -5.81
C ILE A 203 -23.44 -11.17 -4.94
N PHE A 204 -23.19 -12.31 -5.57
CA PHE A 204 -23.04 -13.60 -4.90
C PHE A 204 -21.56 -13.89 -4.66
N GLY A 205 -21.10 -13.64 -3.46
CA GLY A 205 -19.78 -14.07 -3.02
C GLY A 205 -18.67 -13.05 -3.18
N TYR A 206 -17.52 -13.46 -2.63
CA TYR A 206 -16.34 -12.60 -2.56
C TYR A 206 -15.73 -12.29 -3.93
N GLN A 207 -15.77 -13.23 -4.87
CA GLN A 207 -15.11 -13.07 -6.16
C GLN A 207 -15.73 -11.94 -6.97
N GLU A 208 -17.06 -11.89 -7.04
CA GLU A 208 -17.79 -10.85 -7.77
C GLU A 208 -17.63 -9.49 -7.08
N PHE A 209 -17.77 -9.46 -5.76
CA PHE A 209 -17.49 -8.24 -4.99
C PHE A 209 -16.09 -7.72 -5.28
N PHE A 210 -15.10 -8.60 -5.24
CA PHE A 210 -13.71 -8.23 -5.45
C PHE A 210 -13.46 -7.69 -6.86
N THR A 211 -13.88 -8.43 -7.89
CA THR A 211 -13.59 -8.06 -9.28
C THR A 211 -14.35 -6.84 -9.76
N GLN A 212 -15.55 -6.60 -9.25
CA GLN A 212 -16.43 -5.55 -9.76
C GLN A 212 -16.43 -4.29 -8.89
N LEU A 213 -16.34 -4.43 -7.56
CA LEU A 213 -16.51 -3.32 -6.62
C LEU A 213 -15.21 -2.93 -5.90
N ARG A 214 -14.18 -3.80 -5.92
CA ARG A 214 -12.97 -3.57 -5.14
C ARG A 214 -11.72 -3.38 -5.99
N SER A 215 -11.49 -4.30 -6.94
CA SER A 215 -10.26 -4.33 -7.73
C SER A 215 -10.11 -3.15 -8.70
N PRO A 216 -11.13 -2.68 -9.44
CA PRO A 216 -10.95 -1.65 -10.45
C PRO A 216 -10.48 -0.32 -9.85
N PHE A 217 -9.55 0.36 -10.51
CA PHE A 217 -8.97 1.63 -10.06
C PHE A 217 -10.00 2.68 -9.65
N HIS A 218 -11.04 2.89 -10.49
CA HIS A 218 -12.08 3.89 -10.23
C HIS A 218 -12.98 3.54 -9.03
N MET A 219 -12.93 2.31 -8.55
CA MET A 219 -13.65 1.82 -7.35
C MET A 219 -12.84 2.00 -6.05
N SER A 220 -11.58 2.46 -6.13
CA SER A 220 -10.65 2.47 -4.98
C SER A 220 -9.90 3.80 -4.82
N LEU A 221 -10.53 4.94 -5.17
CA LEU A 221 -9.89 6.26 -5.15
C LEU A 221 -9.80 6.88 -3.75
N GLU A 222 -10.66 6.47 -2.82
CA GLU A 222 -10.86 7.15 -1.54
C GLU A 222 -9.58 7.25 -0.72
N GLY A 223 -8.86 6.14 -0.56
CA GLY A 223 -7.64 6.10 0.23
C GLY A 223 -6.59 7.10 -0.25
N PHE A 224 -6.37 7.16 -1.55
CA PHE A 224 -5.41 8.10 -2.13
C PHE A 224 -5.79 9.56 -1.92
N LEU A 225 -7.08 9.88 -2.10
CA LEU A 225 -7.57 11.25 -1.95
C LEU A 225 -7.57 11.70 -0.50
N VAL A 226 -7.91 10.83 0.43
CA VAL A 226 -7.76 11.08 1.87
C VAL A 226 -6.29 11.34 2.21
N GLY A 227 -5.35 10.55 1.67
CA GLY A 227 -3.92 10.78 1.82
C GLY A 227 -3.48 12.15 1.30
N ILE A 228 -3.97 12.59 0.12
CA ILE A 228 -3.72 13.94 -0.43
C ILE A 228 -4.27 15.01 0.51
N MET A 229 -5.50 14.84 1.02
CA MET A 229 -6.11 15.79 1.96
C MET A 229 -5.28 15.95 3.24
N VAL A 230 -4.77 14.84 3.80
CA VAL A 230 -3.86 14.88 4.96
C VAL A 230 -2.58 15.65 4.61
N ALA A 231 -1.99 15.45 3.42
CA ALA A 231 -0.80 16.18 2.99
C ALA A 231 -1.06 17.68 2.79
N LEU A 232 -2.25 18.07 2.32
CA LEU A 232 -2.69 19.47 2.23
C LEU A 232 -2.82 20.12 3.62
N GLY A 233 -3.38 19.38 4.59
CA GLY A 233 -3.50 19.82 5.98
C GLY A 233 -2.13 20.00 6.63
N GLU A 234 -1.21 19.05 6.47
CA GLU A 234 0.18 19.16 6.95
C GLU A 234 0.89 20.37 6.35
N ARG A 235 0.74 20.63 5.06
CA ARG A 235 1.31 21.79 4.38
C ARG A 235 0.83 23.13 4.98
N LYS A 236 -0.35 23.14 5.60
CA LYS A 236 -0.92 24.29 6.31
C LYS A 236 -0.58 24.32 7.81
N ASN A 237 0.26 23.39 8.27
CA ASN A 237 0.59 23.19 9.68
C ASN A 237 -0.65 22.90 10.57
N TRP A 238 -1.69 22.30 9.99
CA TRP A 238 -2.87 21.84 10.72
C TRP A 238 -2.58 20.49 11.35
N LEU A 239 -1.65 20.42 12.29
CA LEU A 239 -1.32 19.18 12.97
C LEU A 239 -1.99 19.13 14.34
N LEU A 240 -2.41 17.93 14.75
CA LEU A 240 -2.92 17.72 16.08
C LEU A 240 -1.79 17.83 17.13
N PRO A 241 -2.02 18.52 18.25
CA PRO A 241 -1.07 18.49 19.34
C PRO A 241 -0.99 17.07 19.94
N VAL A 242 0.20 16.71 20.44
CA VAL A 242 0.50 15.37 20.99
C VAL A 242 -0.54 14.93 22.03
N LYS A 243 -1.01 15.85 22.88
CA LYS A 243 -2.02 15.60 23.93
C LYS A 243 -3.35 15.08 23.37
N ILE A 244 -3.71 15.43 22.13
CA ILE A 244 -4.93 14.99 21.44
C ILE A 244 -4.59 13.81 20.53
N ALA A 245 -3.51 13.87 19.78
CA ALA A 245 -3.13 12.85 18.81
C ALA A 245 -2.94 11.46 19.44
N LYS A 246 -2.29 11.39 20.61
CA LYS A 246 -2.01 10.13 21.30
C LYS A 246 -3.29 9.39 21.77
N PRO A 247 -4.21 9.97 22.53
CA PRO A 247 -5.43 9.27 22.93
C PRO A 247 -6.34 8.96 21.75
N VAL A 248 -6.44 9.84 20.75
CA VAL A 248 -7.23 9.58 19.55
C VAL A 248 -6.67 8.40 18.77
N LEU A 249 -5.34 8.31 18.59
CA LEU A 249 -4.72 7.15 17.94
C LEU A 249 -4.98 5.86 18.71
N LEU A 250 -4.90 5.88 20.04
CA LEU A 250 -5.21 4.72 20.88
C LEU A 250 -6.67 4.28 20.71
N LEU A 251 -7.62 5.22 20.71
CA LEU A 251 -9.03 4.93 20.47
C LEU A 251 -9.25 4.35 19.07
N CYS A 252 -8.55 4.86 18.06
CA CYS A 252 -8.59 4.30 16.71
C CYS A 252 -8.07 2.86 16.69
N LEU A 253 -6.94 2.56 17.35
CA LEU A 253 -6.39 1.19 17.37
C LEU A 253 -7.34 0.22 18.09
N VAL A 254 -7.90 0.61 19.24
CA VAL A 254 -8.89 -0.19 19.96
C VAL A 254 -10.15 -0.37 19.11
N GLY A 255 -10.68 0.71 18.53
CA GLY A 255 -11.86 0.66 17.67
C GLY A 255 -11.66 -0.24 16.45
N LEU A 256 -10.46 -0.20 15.83
CA LEU A 256 -10.11 -1.07 14.71
C LEU A 256 -10.17 -2.56 15.09
N VAL A 257 -9.58 -2.92 16.23
CA VAL A 257 -9.56 -4.31 16.71
C VAL A 257 -10.97 -4.77 17.07
N LEU A 258 -11.75 -3.94 17.77
CA LEU A 258 -13.13 -4.26 18.13
C LEU A 258 -14.02 -4.41 16.89
N TRP A 259 -13.92 -3.49 15.94
CA TRP A 259 -14.68 -3.57 14.69
C TRP A 259 -14.26 -4.82 13.90
N ALA A 260 -12.97 -5.04 13.69
CA ALA A 260 -12.49 -6.19 12.94
C ALA A 260 -12.87 -7.52 13.59
N GLY A 261 -12.87 -7.61 14.93
CA GLY A 261 -13.25 -8.82 15.64
C GLY A 261 -14.76 -9.10 15.68
N SER A 262 -15.58 -8.06 15.60
CA SER A 262 -17.05 -8.17 15.62
C SER A 262 -17.69 -8.22 14.22
N HIS A 263 -16.94 -7.89 13.17
CA HIS A 263 -17.47 -7.81 11.81
C HIS A 263 -17.11 -9.07 11.00
N GLU A 264 -18.15 -9.79 10.57
CA GLU A 264 -17.99 -10.95 9.68
C GLU A 264 -18.29 -10.54 8.24
N PHE A 265 -17.27 -10.05 7.55
CA PHE A 265 -17.38 -9.40 6.24
C PHE A 265 -17.97 -10.28 5.12
N LEU A 266 -17.80 -11.59 5.18
CA LEU A 266 -18.22 -12.49 4.09
C LEU A 266 -19.55 -13.20 4.33
N ALA A 267 -20.20 -12.99 5.49
CA ALA A 267 -21.46 -13.64 5.80
C ALA A 267 -22.60 -13.12 4.90
N SER A 268 -22.62 -11.82 4.60
CA SER A 268 -23.54 -11.21 3.64
C SER A 268 -22.98 -9.87 3.17
N ILE A 269 -22.91 -9.65 1.85
CA ILE A 269 -22.48 -8.38 1.28
C ILE A 269 -23.70 -7.47 1.18
N ASN A 270 -23.81 -6.55 2.11
CA ASN A 270 -24.88 -5.55 2.12
C ASN A 270 -24.43 -4.23 1.45
N LEU A 271 -25.37 -3.31 1.25
CA LEU A 271 -25.08 -2.02 0.61
C LEU A 271 -23.99 -1.22 1.34
N PHE A 272 -23.95 -1.26 2.68
CA PHE A 272 -22.95 -0.57 3.45
C PHE A 272 -21.56 -1.15 3.17
N ASP A 273 -21.40 -2.47 3.24
CA ASP A 273 -20.12 -3.15 3.01
C ASP A 273 -19.62 -2.95 1.58
N ALA A 274 -20.53 -3.04 0.61
CA ALA A 274 -20.19 -2.89 -0.79
C ALA A 274 -19.81 -1.45 -1.18
N VAL A 275 -20.51 -0.45 -0.64
CA VAL A 275 -20.46 0.93 -1.14
C VAL A 275 -19.74 1.88 -0.22
N LEU A 276 -20.09 1.89 1.08
CA LEU A 276 -19.67 2.93 2.01
C LEU A 276 -18.47 2.53 2.86
N GLN A 277 -18.29 1.25 3.16
CA GLN A 277 -17.24 0.76 4.03
C GLN A 277 -15.83 1.20 3.58
N PRO A 278 -15.43 1.12 2.27
CA PRO A 278 -14.12 1.59 1.82
C PRO A 278 -13.89 3.08 2.07
N LEU A 279 -14.95 3.89 1.93
CA LEU A 279 -14.92 5.32 2.24
C LEU A 279 -14.67 5.56 3.74
N PHE A 280 -15.45 4.90 4.62
CA PHE A 280 -15.27 5.02 6.07
C PHE A 280 -13.90 4.55 6.53
N LEU A 281 -13.41 3.43 6.01
CA LEU A 281 -12.07 2.93 6.32
C LEU A 281 -10.98 3.90 5.86
N SER A 282 -11.11 4.48 4.67
CA SER A 282 -10.17 5.48 4.17
C SER A 282 -10.11 6.71 5.06
N LEU A 283 -11.27 7.25 5.49
CA LEU A 283 -11.34 8.38 6.43
C LEU A 283 -10.76 8.01 7.80
N PHE A 284 -11.06 6.83 8.29
CA PHE A 284 -10.53 6.32 9.54
C PHE A 284 -9.00 6.19 9.52
N PHE A 285 -8.44 5.60 8.47
CA PHE A 285 -6.98 5.52 8.29
C PHE A 285 -6.35 6.89 8.04
N GLY A 286 -7.07 7.81 7.40
CA GLY A 286 -6.67 9.21 7.30
C GLY A 286 -6.53 9.88 8.66
N LEU A 287 -7.47 9.63 9.58
CA LEU A 287 -7.40 10.11 10.95
C LEU A 287 -6.21 9.50 11.71
N MET A 288 -5.99 8.18 11.59
CA MET A 288 -4.82 7.53 12.18
C MET A 288 -3.51 8.12 11.67
N LEU A 289 -3.39 8.32 10.35
CA LEU A 289 -2.24 8.97 9.73
C LEU A 289 -2.05 10.39 10.26
N TYR A 290 -3.11 11.16 10.38
CA TYR A 290 -3.09 12.53 10.89
C TYR A 290 -2.62 12.60 12.35
N CYS A 291 -3.07 11.66 13.19
CA CYS A 291 -2.56 11.49 14.54
C CYS A 291 -1.06 11.16 14.57
N CYS A 292 -0.62 10.23 13.72
CA CYS A 292 0.79 9.85 13.61
C CYS A 292 1.69 11.01 13.18
N LEU A 293 1.20 11.95 12.36
CA LEU A 293 1.93 13.18 12.03
C LEU A 293 2.08 14.11 13.23
N GLY A 294 1.05 14.22 14.08
CA GLY A 294 1.11 14.97 15.33
C GLY A 294 2.09 14.37 16.36
N LEU A 295 2.41 13.08 16.23
CA LEU A 295 3.33 12.35 17.10
C LEU A 295 4.79 12.29 16.57
N ASN A 296 5.13 12.96 15.49
CA ASN A 296 6.43 12.85 14.81
C ASN A 296 7.66 12.92 15.73
N ASN A 297 7.60 13.73 16.78
CA ASN A 297 8.68 13.88 17.76
C ASN A 297 8.51 13.05 19.04
N SER A 298 7.52 12.16 19.06
CA SER A 298 7.26 11.31 20.22
C SER A 298 7.93 9.94 20.03
N PRO A 299 8.45 9.32 21.11
CA PRO A 299 9.06 8.01 21.02
C PRO A 299 8.01 6.97 20.59
N LEU A 300 8.42 6.08 19.70
CA LEU A 300 7.63 4.93 19.25
C LEU A 300 8.15 3.66 19.92
N PRO A 301 7.32 2.90 20.65
CA PRO A 301 7.69 1.59 21.12
C PRO A 301 8.06 0.66 19.94
N LEU A 302 9.10 -0.16 20.10
CA LEU A 302 9.57 -1.11 19.07
C LEU A 302 9.90 -0.44 17.71
N GLU A 303 10.35 0.82 17.73
CA GLU A 303 10.72 1.56 16.52
C GLU A 303 11.65 0.78 15.57
N PRO A 304 12.72 0.11 16.02
CA PRO A 304 13.59 -0.66 15.13
C PRO A 304 12.85 -1.77 14.38
N THR A 305 11.97 -2.49 15.07
CA THR A 305 11.14 -3.56 14.48
C THR A 305 10.16 -3.00 13.46
N ALA A 306 9.42 -1.94 13.81
CA ALA A 306 8.50 -1.28 12.90
C ALA A 306 9.20 -0.80 11.63
N ARG A 307 10.41 -0.24 11.76
CA ARG A 307 11.24 0.22 10.65
C ARG A 307 11.66 -0.92 9.72
N VAL A 308 12.11 -2.05 10.27
CA VAL A 308 12.51 -3.21 9.47
C VAL A 308 11.31 -3.76 8.69
N ILE A 309 10.18 -3.97 9.37
CA ILE A 309 8.96 -4.47 8.74
C ILE A 309 8.46 -3.49 7.66
N ALA A 310 8.45 -2.18 7.95
CA ALA A 310 8.03 -1.17 6.98
C ALA A 310 8.92 -1.11 5.74
N ARG A 311 10.22 -1.35 5.88
CA ARG A 311 11.14 -1.38 4.73
C ARG A 311 11.00 -2.64 3.91
N LEU A 312 10.70 -3.76 4.54
CA LEU A 312 10.42 -5.03 3.86
C LEU A 312 8.98 -5.13 3.37
N SER A 313 8.10 -4.17 3.71
CA SER A 313 6.66 -4.28 3.47
C SER A 313 6.29 -4.54 2.01
N TYR A 314 7.00 -3.93 1.06
CA TYR A 314 6.75 -4.14 -0.36
C TYR A 314 7.20 -5.53 -0.81
N ALA A 315 8.40 -5.96 -0.44
CA ALA A 315 8.87 -7.31 -0.74
C ALA A 315 7.99 -8.38 -0.08
N LEU A 316 7.60 -8.19 1.20
CA LEU A 316 6.63 -9.05 1.90
C LEU A 316 5.31 -9.13 1.14
N TYR A 317 4.80 -7.98 0.68
CA TYR A 317 3.55 -7.93 -0.09
C TYR A 317 3.60 -8.76 -1.37
N LEU A 318 4.73 -8.77 -2.07
CA LEU A 318 4.89 -9.51 -3.33
C LEU A 318 5.01 -11.03 -3.13
N VAL A 319 5.73 -11.48 -2.08
CA VAL A 319 6.13 -12.90 -1.97
C VAL A 319 5.28 -13.72 -1.02
N HIS A 320 4.53 -13.13 -0.08
CA HIS A 320 3.84 -13.90 0.96
C HIS A 320 2.79 -14.86 0.40
N PHE A 321 2.03 -14.43 -0.60
CA PHE A 321 0.92 -15.22 -1.14
C PHE A 321 1.39 -16.50 -1.84
N PRO A 322 2.36 -16.48 -2.77
CA PRO A 322 2.86 -17.70 -3.41
C PRO A 322 3.63 -18.64 -2.45
N LEU A 323 3.98 -18.20 -1.24
CA LEU A 323 4.62 -19.04 -0.22
C LEU A 323 3.63 -19.77 0.71
N ILE A 324 2.35 -19.43 0.67
CA ILE A 324 1.31 -20.10 1.46
C ILE A 324 1.24 -21.62 1.16
N PRO A 325 1.21 -22.08 -0.09
CA PRO A 325 1.12 -23.53 -0.38
C PRO A 325 2.30 -24.32 0.16
N LEU A 326 3.51 -23.75 0.10
CA LEU A 326 4.71 -24.38 0.67
C LEU A 326 4.57 -24.59 2.18
N ALA A 327 4.16 -23.55 2.91
CA ALA A 327 3.94 -23.65 4.35
C ALA A 327 2.86 -24.69 4.68
N LEU A 328 1.76 -24.68 3.92
CA LEU A 328 0.63 -25.61 4.11
C LEU A 328 1.05 -27.07 3.95
N VAL A 329 1.77 -27.40 2.86
CA VAL A 329 2.23 -28.76 2.60
C VAL A 329 3.18 -29.27 3.67
N LEU A 330 4.13 -28.42 4.13
CA LEU A 330 5.10 -28.81 5.15
C LEU A 330 4.51 -28.95 6.56
N THR A 331 3.32 -28.39 6.80
CA THR A 331 2.69 -28.40 8.14
C THR A 331 1.37 -29.16 8.17
N LYS A 332 1.06 -29.92 7.13
CA LYS A 332 -0.22 -30.63 6.97
C LYS A 332 -0.68 -31.40 8.22
N ASP A 333 0.27 -32.03 8.93
CA ASP A 333 -0.02 -32.87 10.11
C ASP A 333 0.43 -32.23 11.42
N LEU A 334 0.88 -30.97 11.41
CA LEU A 334 1.51 -30.28 12.56
C LEU A 334 0.61 -29.22 13.23
N GLY A 335 -0.57 -28.93 12.63
CA GLY A 335 -1.54 -27.98 13.17
C GLY A 335 -1.24 -26.51 12.83
N GLY A 336 -2.20 -25.64 13.17
CA GLY A 336 -2.22 -24.24 12.73
C GLY A 336 -1.04 -23.39 13.20
N TRP A 337 -0.51 -23.61 14.40
CA TRP A 337 0.66 -22.86 14.89
C TRP A 337 1.92 -23.14 14.07
N ALA A 338 2.12 -24.37 13.63
CA ALA A 338 3.24 -24.73 12.75
C ALA A 338 3.10 -24.02 11.39
N PHE A 339 1.90 -24.01 10.83
CA PHE A 339 1.62 -23.28 9.60
C PHE A 339 1.97 -21.77 9.74
N TRP A 340 1.44 -21.11 10.75
CA TRP A 340 1.71 -19.68 10.95
C TRP A 340 3.19 -19.39 11.10
N SER A 341 3.91 -20.25 11.86
CA SER A 341 5.35 -20.09 12.07
C SER A 341 6.14 -20.22 10.77
N LEU A 342 5.88 -21.25 9.95
CA LEU A 342 6.58 -21.46 8.69
C LEU A 342 6.14 -20.44 7.61
N TYR A 343 4.86 -20.11 7.54
CA TYR A 343 4.37 -19.09 6.63
C TYR A 343 5.03 -17.72 6.84
N LEU A 344 5.09 -17.27 8.10
CA LEU A 344 5.74 -16.00 8.44
C LEU A 344 7.25 -16.07 8.22
N LEU A 345 7.89 -17.19 8.58
CA LEU A 345 9.33 -17.39 8.36
C LEU A 345 9.68 -17.33 6.86
N PHE A 346 8.97 -18.08 6.02
CA PHE A 346 9.23 -18.10 4.57
C PHE A 346 8.93 -16.75 3.93
N SER A 347 7.85 -16.08 4.36
CA SER A 347 7.52 -14.74 3.89
C SER A 347 8.62 -13.73 4.22
N ILE A 348 9.16 -13.76 5.44
CA ILE A 348 10.26 -12.90 5.87
C ILE A 348 11.54 -13.23 5.09
N LEU A 349 11.92 -14.50 4.96
CA LEU A 349 13.12 -14.91 4.24
C LEU A 349 13.02 -14.53 2.75
N GLY A 350 11.89 -14.80 2.12
CA GLY A 350 11.64 -14.41 0.74
C GLY A 350 11.68 -12.88 0.55
N ALA A 351 11.10 -12.12 1.47
CA ALA A 351 11.12 -10.66 1.43
C ALA A 351 12.53 -10.09 1.65
N VAL A 352 13.31 -10.66 2.56
CA VAL A 352 14.72 -10.28 2.77
C VAL A 352 15.53 -10.55 1.50
N ALA A 353 15.39 -11.74 0.91
CA ALA A 353 16.06 -12.08 -0.35
C ALA A 353 15.66 -11.10 -1.46
N LEU A 354 14.37 -10.88 -1.71
CA LEU A 354 13.89 -9.95 -2.74
C LEU A 354 14.38 -8.52 -2.50
N HIS A 355 14.34 -8.06 -1.25
CA HIS A 355 14.79 -6.71 -0.89
C HIS A 355 16.27 -6.50 -1.18
N PHE A 356 17.14 -7.41 -0.72
CA PHE A 356 18.59 -7.22 -0.87
C PHE A 356 19.11 -7.59 -2.26
N LEU A 357 18.50 -8.54 -2.94
CA LEU A 357 18.95 -8.98 -4.26
C LEU A 357 18.36 -8.13 -5.40
N VAL A 358 17.15 -7.58 -5.22
CA VAL A 358 16.45 -6.85 -6.28
C VAL A 358 16.18 -5.40 -5.89
N GLU A 359 15.36 -5.14 -4.87
CA GLU A 359 14.94 -3.77 -4.58
C GLU A 359 16.10 -2.83 -4.26
N LYS A 360 16.98 -3.21 -3.36
CA LYS A 360 18.07 -2.37 -2.88
C LYS A 360 19.09 -1.99 -3.97
N PRO A 361 19.52 -2.89 -4.88
CA PRO A 361 20.34 -2.53 -6.03
C PRO A 361 19.69 -1.45 -6.90
N PHE A 362 18.42 -1.61 -7.26
CA PHE A 362 17.71 -0.65 -8.10
C PHE A 362 17.47 0.69 -7.38
N LEU A 363 17.17 0.68 -6.09
CA LEU A 363 17.05 1.91 -5.29
C LEU A 363 18.36 2.69 -5.23
N LYS A 364 19.52 2.02 -5.20
CA LYS A 364 20.85 2.68 -5.25
C LYS A 364 21.12 3.37 -6.59
N LEU A 365 20.53 2.92 -7.70
CA LEU A 365 20.67 3.59 -9.00
C LEU A 365 20.10 5.00 -8.97
N LYS A 366 19.03 5.24 -8.21
CA LYS A 366 18.40 6.55 -8.01
C LYS A 366 19.35 7.58 -7.37
N ASP A 367 20.29 7.13 -6.52
CA ASP A 367 21.16 7.99 -5.72
C ASP A 367 22.51 8.29 -6.42
N ARG A 368 22.71 7.86 -7.67
CA ARG A 368 23.98 8.10 -8.42
C ARG A 368 24.19 9.59 -8.70
N PRO A 369 25.39 10.15 -8.45
CA PRO A 369 25.70 11.59 -8.58
C PRO A 369 25.57 12.15 -10.00
N GLY A 370 25.69 11.32 -11.04
CA GLY A 370 25.64 11.73 -12.46
C GLY A 370 24.28 12.22 -12.97
N LEU A 371 23.20 12.02 -12.21
CA LEU A 371 21.84 12.51 -12.53
C LEU A 371 21.50 13.85 -11.84
N LYS A 372 22.43 14.40 -11.06
CA LYS A 372 22.34 15.78 -10.54
C LYS A 372 22.75 16.73 -11.66
N THR A 373 21.81 17.14 -12.52
CA THR A 373 22.06 18.26 -13.44
C THR A 373 22.48 19.48 -12.63
N ASN A 374 23.68 19.94 -12.92
CA ASN A 374 24.26 21.18 -12.37
C ASN A 374 23.34 22.36 -12.73
N PRO A 375 22.79 23.13 -11.78
CA PRO A 375 21.97 24.31 -12.09
C PRO A 375 22.81 25.47 -12.67
N GLY A 376 24.11 25.27 -12.92
CA GLY A 376 25.07 26.33 -13.22
C GLY A 376 25.49 26.50 -14.68
N SER A 377 25.01 25.68 -15.65
CA SER A 377 25.55 25.77 -17.03
C SER A 377 24.74 26.58 -18.03
N LEU A 378 23.81 27.42 -17.58
CA LEU A 378 23.05 28.33 -18.47
C LEU A 378 23.25 29.83 -18.18
N LYS A 379 24.34 30.21 -17.52
CA LYS A 379 24.70 31.62 -17.31
C LYS A 379 26.11 31.95 -17.84
N THR A 380 26.44 31.63 -19.07
CA THR A 380 27.56 32.29 -19.78
C THR A 380 27.42 32.10 -21.28
N ALA A 381 26.37 32.70 -21.88
CA ALA A 381 26.32 32.94 -23.33
C ALA A 381 25.46 34.17 -23.59
N LYS A 382 25.80 35.32 -23.00
CA LYS A 382 25.39 36.65 -23.43
C LYS A 382 26.45 37.61 -22.93
N THR A 383 27.51 37.83 -23.70
CA THR A 383 28.29 39.05 -23.93
C THR A 383 29.52 38.68 -24.74
N GLN A 384 29.41 38.70 -26.01
CA GLN A 384 30.40 39.26 -26.94
C GLN A 384 29.66 39.56 -28.23
#